data_fecf231c4a76ea5105df3174830c6c33
#
_entry.id   fecf231c4a76ea5105df3174830c6c33
#
_cell.length_a   1.000
_cell.length_b   1.000
_cell.length_c   1.000
_cell.angle_alpha   90.00
_cell.angle_beta   90.00
_cell.angle_gamma   90.00
#
_symmetry.space_group_name_H-M   'P 1'
#
loop_
_entity.id
_entity.type
_entity.pdbx_description
1 polymer ?
#
loop_
_entity_poly.entity_id
_entity_poly.type
_entity_poly.pdbx_seq_one_letter_code
_entity_poly.pdbx_strand_id
1 'polypeptide(L)'
;MKKITLFLAACFMLAPASQAETQPAVTFNWAHTVDGATSAGDNIIGMVKASGGDCYVATTWGTNSGASQVNLWFDGEQVTGADGAAIVGSPYTGTSKNGNMFLQKVSNAGSIVWNAYTRKGDIAHDKSHIVSTKDGGLLAVLKTRAWVAEAGYDNLVEYVDPTGHVTTIKDMGNVSGEYRYLVLKIAENGSLEWSRLIAGKVEKRKKGFTKDNMSVYGVAVDEDGGIYLTGNFRTEMYLKKTDGTVETLTAKNTTEWDGDSQGVVGDLFLAKLDKDGYFVKSLTAEGIAASAFLDKVVYADGNLYFNGRIKGKTGNELTLGGKAVSVTNDCENLLLASVSAADLSVGYVKTITPVGSKKTIHNNGCQWIDGYVYFTGSSMGGLTGLYENSKGQHKGYILKMDPATGEVVKSAIRLDGGIGKFYGVYLNGSTMYAFGYDMTGGALLVPVDAATLSLGTAITLCKYGVVAAGCTPIIDGENMVVANRGRNTATLYGTDYSYTGNKNWAMIYYSYKLAGTSVGIGTTTAESQKGKTDVYTLDGRLVKSAQSYDKAVGGLAQGVYVIGNKKVTIR
;
A
#
# COMPACT_ATOMS: atom_id res chain seq x y z
N MET A 1 -45.03 -39.96 -60.33
CA MET A 1 -43.98 -38.87 -60.19
C MET A 1 -44.49 -37.90 -59.12
N LYS A 2 -43.99 -38.03 -57.90
CA LYS A 2 -44.33 -37.11 -56.79
C LYS A 2 -43.15 -36.13 -56.64
N LYS A 3 -43.40 -34.83 -56.80
CA LYS A 3 -42.42 -33.75 -56.56
C LYS A 3 -42.32 -33.53 -55.07
N ILE A 4 -41.09 -33.67 -54.52
CA ILE A 4 -40.76 -33.30 -53.15
C ILE A 4 -40.21 -31.88 -53.20
N THR A 5 -40.92 -30.96 -52.57
CA THR A 5 -40.47 -29.54 -52.40
C THR A 5 -39.68 -29.48 -51.11
N LEU A 6 -38.37 -29.16 -51.23
CA LEU A 6 -37.46 -28.99 -50.12
C LEU A 6 -37.58 -27.55 -49.59
N PHE A 7 -38.08 -27.37 -48.37
CA PHE A 7 -38.07 -26.06 -47.66
C PHE A 7 -36.74 -25.93 -46.96
N LEU A 8 -35.89 -25.01 -47.43
CA LEU A 8 -34.67 -24.63 -46.74
C LEU A 8 -35.04 -23.54 -45.74
N ALA A 9 -35.12 -23.89 -44.45
CA ALA A 9 -35.24 -22.91 -43.36
C ALA A 9 -33.84 -22.39 -43.05
N ALA A 10 -33.56 -21.17 -43.45
CA ALA A 10 -32.34 -20.45 -43.04
C ALA A 10 -32.52 -19.95 -41.59
N CYS A 11 -32.00 -20.70 -40.63
CA CYS A 11 -31.80 -20.19 -39.28
C CYS A 11 -30.68 -19.14 -39.29
N PHE A 12 -31.06 -17.87 -39.32
CA PHE A 12 -30.14 -16.80 -38.92
C PHE A 12 -29.91 -16.93 -37.41
N MET A 13 -28.80 -17.57 -37.02
CA MET A 13 -28.28 -17.39 -35.67
C MET A 13 -27.71 -15.95 -35.59
N LEU A 14 -28.46 -15.08 -34.98
CA LEU A 14 -27.96 -13.85 -34.45
C LEU A 14 -27.00 -14.23 -33.32
N ALA A 15 -25.72 -14.29 -33.64
CA ALA A 15 -24.69 -14.26 -32.61
C ALA A 15 -24.89 -12.96 -31.81
N PRO A 16 -24.99 -13.01 -30.48
CA PRO A 16 -24.98 -11.79 -29.70
C PRO A 16 -23.67 -11.06 -30.06
N ALA A 17 -23.80 -9.84 -30.58
CA ALA A 17 -22.66 -8.97 -30.73
C ALA A 17 -22.02 -8.86 -29.33
N SER A 18 -20.87 -9.49 -29.15
CA SER A 18 -20.05 -9.25 -27.98
C SER A 18 -19.79 -7.74 -27.98
N GLN A 19 -20.42 -7.01 -27.06
CA GLN A 19 -20.00 -5.67 -26.75
C GLN A 19 -18.51 -5.82 -26.40
N ALA A 20 -17.66 -5.33 -27.28
CA ALA A 20 -16.25 -5.14 -26.94
C ALA A 20 -16.29 -4.21 -25.73
N GLU A 21 -16.02 -4.75 -24.54
CA GLU A 21 -15.77 -3.94 -23.37
C GLU A 21 -14.67 -2.94 -23.78
N THR A 22 -15.08 -1.69 -23.94
CA THR A 22 -14.11 -0.62 -24.16
C THR A 22 -13.25 -0.57 -22.92
N GLN A 23 -12.02 -1.07 -23.03
CA GLN A 23 -11.06 -1.01 -21.94
C GLN A 23 -10.96 0.44 -21.48
N PRO A 24 -10.92 0.71 -20.16
CA PRO A 24 -10.71 2.05 -19.68
C PRO A 24 -9.39 2.53 -20.28
N ALA A 25 -9.48 3.51 -21.17
CA ALA A 25 -8.31 4.10 -21.78
C ALA A 25 -7.54 4.83 -20.69
N VAL A 26 -6.25 4.58 -20.56
CA VAL A 26 -5.35 5.37 -19.71
C VAL A 26 -4.50 6.24 -20.64
N THR A 27 -4.33 7.50 -20.29
CA THR A 27 -3.48 8.43 -21.03
C THR A 27 -2.28 8.78 -20.16
N PHE A 28 -1.09 8.62 -20.70
CA PHE A 28 0.15 9.01 -20.03
C PHE A 28 0.20 10.52 -19.79
N ASN A 29 0.57 10.93 -18.58
CA ASN A 29 0.76 12.33 -18.23
C ASN A 29 2.24 12.69 -18.13
N TRP A 30 2.96 12.07 -17.21
CA TRP A 30 4.36 12.34 -16.90
C TRP A 30 5.03 11.15 -16.22
N ALA A 31 6.36 11.16 -16.21
CA ALA A 31 7.16 10.19 -15.46
C ALA A 31 8.43 10.85 -14.95
N HIS A 32 8.92 10.33 -13.82
CA HIS A 32 10.19 10.70 -13.21
C HIS A 32 10.98 9.47 -12.82
N THR A 33 12.29 9.63 -12.81
CA THR A 33 13.22 8.57 -12.43
C THR A 33 14.10 9.02 -11.26
N VAL A 34 14.33 8.13 -10.32
CA VAL A 34 15.29 8.33 -9.22
C VAL A 34 16.28 7.20 -9.28
N ASP A 35 17.54 7.53 -9.36
CA ASP A 35 18.63 6.57 -9.51
C ASP A 35 19.81 6.92 -8.58
N GLY A 36 20.39 5.91 -7.97
CA GLY A 36 21.69 5.96 -7.35
C GLY A 36 22.72 5.32 -8.29
N ALA A 37 23.92 5.82 -8.35
CA ALA A 37 24.95 5.37 -9.30
C ALA A 37 25.36 3.89 -9.15
N THR A 38 24.74 3.11 -8.27
CA THR A 38 25.07 1.70 -8.02
C THR A 38 23.86 0.80 -7.79
N SER A 39 24.03 -0.42 -8.08
CA SER A 39 23.07 -1.45 -8.47
C SER A 39 22.14 -2.05 -7.41
N ALA A 40 22.10 -1.63 -6.16
CA ALA A 40 21.40 -2.43 -5.15
C ALA A 40 20.64 -1.68 -4.04
N GLY A 41 20.81 -0.39 -3.87
CA GLY A 41 20.21 0.37 -2.77
C GLY A 41 18.91 1.08 -3.11
N ASP A 42 18.58 1.18 -4.40
CA ASP A 42 17.46 1.99 -4.87
C ASP A 42 16.14 1.25 -4.72
N ASN A 43 15.25 1.81 -3.94
CA ASN A 43 13.94 1.24 -3.67
C ASN A 43 12.91 2.31 -3.31
N ILE A 44 11.64 1.93 -3.42
CA ILE A 44 10.53 2.77 -3.00
C ILE A 44 10.16 2.41 -1.57
N ILE A 45 10.10 3.41 -0.69
CA ILE A 45 9.52 3.29 0.65
C ILE A 45 8.00 3.32 0.54
N GLY A 46 7.46 4.29 -0.20
CA GLY A 46 6.04 4.43 -0.40
C GLY A 46 5.66 5.70 -1.14
N MET A 47 4.38 5.79 -1.46
CA MET A 47 3.73 7.00 -1.96
C MET A 47 2.45 7.23 -1.18
N VAL A 48 2.13 8.48 -0.89
CA VAL A 48 0.88 8.85 -0.23
C VAL A 48 0.33 10.15 -0.81
N LYS A 49 -0.98 10.31 -0.74
CA LYS A 49 -1.67 11.51 -1.20
C LYS A 49 -1.26 12.69 -0.31
N ALA A 50 -0.97 13.83 -0.92
CA ALA A 50 -0.81 15.12 -0.27
C ALA A 50 -2.04 15.99 -0.48
N SER A 51 -2.05 17.18 0.11
CA SER A 51 -3.11 18.18 -0.11
C SER A 51 -3.17 18.62 -1.58
N GLY A 52 -4.33 19.05 -2.04
CA GLY A 52 -4.52 19.64 -3.37
C GLY A 52 -4.34 18.70 -4.56
N GLY A 53 -4.36 17.37 -4.35
CA GLY A 53 -4.13 16.38 -5.40
C GLY A 53 -2.65 16.06 -5.65
N ASP A 54 -1.75 16.69 -4.92
CA ASP A 54 -0.32 16.38 -4.93
C ASP A 54 -0.04 15.02 -4.29
N CYS A 55 1.20 14.54 -4.38
CA CYS A 55 1.64 13.33 -3.71
C CYS A 55 3.03 13.48 -3.06
N TYR A 56 3.23 12.70 -2.01
CA TYR A 56 4.55 12.46 -1.45
C TYR A 56 5.09 11.14 -1.98
N VAL A 57 6.33 11.16 -2.43
CA VAL A 57 7.07 9.98 -2.90
C VAL A 57 8.33 9.84 -2.07
N ALA A 58 8.46 8.73 -1.36
CA ALA A 58 9.66 8.43 -0.56
C ALA A 58 10.39 7.23 -1.17
N THR A 59 11.68 7.42 -1.39
CA THR A 59 12.57 6.43 -1.99
C THR A 59 13.83 6.27 -1.14
N THR A 60 14.56 5.20 -1.35
CA THR A 60 15.93 5.07 -0.84
C THR A 60 16.91 5.05 -1.99
N TRP A 61 18.05 5.72 -1.83
CA TRP A 61 19.21 5.53 -2.70
C TRP A 61 20.41 5.15 -1.85
N GLY A 62 21.26 4.29 -2.37
CA GLY A 62 22.35 3.79 -1.56
C GLY A 62 23.46 3.11 -2.33
N THR A 63 24.51 2.75 -1.61
CA THR A 63 25.67 2.08 -2.15
C THR A 63 25.59 0.57 -1.97
N ASN A 64 26.19 -0.16 -2.92
CA ASN A 64 26.66 -1.52 -2.67
C ASN A 64 27.97 -1.48 -1.86
N SER A 65 28.22 -2.58 -1.14
CA SER A 65 29.46 -2.77 -0.36
C SER A 65 30.71 -2.33 -1.12
N GLY A 66 31.51 -1.48 -0.49
CA GLY A 66 32.85 -1.09 -0.94
C GLY A 66 32.93 0.10 -1.91
N ALA A 67 31.82 0.76 -2.23
CA ALA A 67 31.85 1.98 -3.02
C ALA A 67 32.03 3.23 -2.13
N SER A 68 32.87 4.14 -2.56
CA SER A 68 32.86 5.54 -2.13
C SER A 68 31.50 6.15 -2.45
N GLN A 69 31.15 7.21 -1.78
CA GLN A 69 29.92 8.01 -1.88
C GLN A 69 29.16 7.89 -3.22
N VAL A 70 27.83 7.75 -3.17
CA VAL A 70 26.97 7.64 -4.34
C VAL A 70 26.13 8.87 -4.49
N ASN A 71 26.24 9.51 -5.66
CA ASN A 71 25.41 10.64 -6.03
C ASN A 71 23.96 10.20 -6.25
N LEU A 72 23.04 11.09 -5.91
CA LEU A 72 21.64 10.95 -6.24
C LEU A 72 21.36 11.57 -7.61
N TRP A 73 20.67 10.85 -8.47
CA TRP A 73 20.26 11.30 -9.80
C TRP A 73 18.74 11.35 -9.89
N PHE A 74 18.23 12.39 -10.51
CA PHE A 74 16.84 12.60 -10.79
C PHE A 74 16.68 12.99 -12.26
N ASP A 75 15.86 12.23 -13.01
CA ASP A 75 15.64 12.41 -14.46
C ASP A 75 16.95 12.48 -15.28
N GLY A 76 17.96 11.75 -14.83
CA GLY A 76 19.27 11.73 -15.48
C GLY A 76 20.19 12.89 -15.11
N GLU A 77 19.76 13.79 -14.23
CA GLU A 77 20.56 14.89 -13.71
C GLU A 77 20.98 14.64 -12.26
N GLN A 78 22.19 15.08 -11.90
CA GLN A 78 22.66 14.98 -10.54
C GLN A 78 21.90 15.95 -9.63
N VAL A 79 21.32 15.43 -8.54
CA VAL A 79 20.61 16.28 -7.57
C VAL A 79 21.61 17.03 -6.70
N THR A 80 21.38 18.33 -6.55
CA THR A 80 22.16 19.20 -5.67
C THR A 80 21.32 19.67 -4.48
N GLY A 81 21.98 19.86 -3.34
CA GLY A 81 21.38 20.48 -2.16
C GLY A 81 21.16 21.98 -2.34
N ALA A 82 20.54 22.63 -1.36
CA ALA A 82 20.33 24.08 -1.35
C ALA A 82 21.64 24.89 -1.38
N ASP A 83 22.75 24.28 -0.97
CA ASP A 83 24.11 24.83 -1.05
C ASP A 83 24.79 24.65 -2.42
N GLY A 84 24.07 24.05 -3.39
CA GLY A 84 24.62 23.73 -4.71
C GLY A 84 25.53 22.50 -4.74
N ALA A 85 25.85 21.89 -3.60
CA ALA A 85 26.66 20.69 -3.55
C ALA A 85 25.84 19.45 -3.97
N ALA A 86 26.50 18.48 -4.58
CA ALA A 86 25.86 17.21 -4.92
C ALA A 86 25.33 16.51 -3.67
N ILE A 87 24.09 16.02 -3.72
CA ILE A 87 23.56 15.18 -2.65
C ILE A 87 24.24 13.82 -2.74
N VAL A 88 24.99 13.50 -1.71
CA VAL A 88 25.81 12.29 -1.65
C VAL A 88 25.30 11.39 -0.54
N GLY A 89 25.01 10.14 -0.88
CA GLY A 89 24.67 9.10 0.10
C GLY A 89 25.87 8.74 0.97
N SER A 90 25.60 8.34 2.20
CA SER A 90 26.64 7.87 3.13
C SER A 90 27.36 6.66 2.53
N PRO A 91 28.70 6.60 2.58
CA PRO A 91 29.45 5.43 2.13
C PRO A 91 29.07 4.24 3.02
N TYR A 92 28.92 3.08 2.41
CA TYR A 92 28.58 1.86 3.11
C TYR A 92 29.72 0.84 3.06
N THR A 93 30.09 0.28 4.21
CA THR A 93 31.16 -0.72 4.33
C THR A 93 30.66 -2.15 4.62
N GLY A 94 29.35 -2.42 4.52
CA GLY A 94 28.74 -3.71 4.85
C GLY A 94 28.00 -4.39 3.71
N THR A 95 27.33 -5.51 4.00
CA THR A 95 26.60 -6.36 3.04
C THR A 95 25.11 -6.02 2.89
N SER A 96 24.60 -4.99 3.58
CA SER A 96 23.17 -4.63 3.49
C SER A 96 22.89 -3.72 2.29
N LYS A 97 21.65 -3.79 1.81
CA LYS A 97 21.17 -3.07 0.62
C LYS A 97 20.36 -1.83 1.02
N ASN A 98 20.79 -1.15 2.06
CA ASN A 98 20.09 0.01 2.60
C ASN A 98 20.72 1.31 2.08
N GLY A 99 20.01 2.41 2.22
CA GLY A 99 20.45 3.71 1.70
C GLY A 99 19.95 4.86 2.54
N ASN A 100 20.01 6.05 1.99
CA ASN A 100 19.37 7.22 2.57
C ASN A 100 17.97 7.39 2.01
N MET A 101 17.09 8.08 2.73
CA MET A 101 15.77 8.44 2.23
C MET A 101 15.86 9.70 1.37
N PHE A 102 15.23 9.68 0.23
CA PHE A 102 14.91 10.84 -0.60
C PHE A 102 13.39 10.98 -0.64
N LEU A 103 12.90 12.13 -0.21
CA LEU A 103 11.49 12.46 -0.11
C LEU A 103 11.17 13.64 -1.02
N GLN A 104 10.13 13.50 -1.82
CA GLN A 104 9.68 14.52 -2.75
C GLN A 104 8.19 14.81 -2.53
N LYS A 105 7.80 16.08 -2.60
CA LYS A 105 6.42 16.48 -2.86
C LYS A 105 6.30 16.78 -4.35
N VAL A 106 5.39 16.07 -5.01
CA VAL A 106 5.17 16.15 -6.46
C VAL A 106 3.76 16.66 -6.69
N SER A 107 3.62 17.69 -7.50
CA SER A 107 2.33 18.24 -7.86
C SER A 107 1.55 17.27 -8.75
N ASN A 108 0.25 17.44 -8.81
CA ASN A 108 -0.63 16.69 -9.70
C ASN A 108 -0.20 16.79 -11.19
N ALA A 109 0.43 17.91 -11.57
CA ALA A 109 0.98 18.12 -12.91
C ALA A 109 2.36 17.49 -13.13
N GLY A 110 2.95 16.83 -12.13
CA GLY A 110 4.27 16.22 -12.19
C GLY A 110 5.43 17.13 -11.81
N SER A 111 5.20 18.41 -11.49
CA SER A 111 6.29 19.29 -11.08
C SER A 111 6.75 18.97 -9.65
N ILE A 112 8.05 18.97 -9.43
CA ILE A 112 8.61 18.82 -8.08
C ILE A 112 8.37 20.12 -7.31
N VAL A 113 7.61 20.02 -6.22
CA VAL A 113 7.31 21.16 -5.34
C VAL A 113 8.49 21.39 -4.40
N TRP A 114 9.01 20.32 -3.81
CA TRP A 114 10.21 20.34 -2.98
C TRP A 114 10.82 18.96 -2.81
N ASN A 115 12.08 18.94 -2.38
CA ASN A 115 12.84 17.76 -2.02
C ASN A 115 13.36 17.86 -0.59
N ALA A 116 13.38 16.75 0.14
CA ALA A 116 14.05 16.59 1.41
C ALA A 116 14.77 15.23 1.45
N TYR A 117 15.77 15.08 2.30
CA TYR A 117 16.51 13.82 2.33
C TYR A 117 17.15 13.55 3.69
N THR A 118 17.53 12.29 3.92
CA THR A 118 18.39 11.92 5.05
C THR A 118 19.82 11.70 4.60
N ARG A 119 20.74 11.94 5.50
CA ARG A 119 22.16 11.57 5.35
C ARG A 119 22.71 11.05 6.68
N LYS A 120 23.90 10.45 6.68
CA LYS A 120 24.53 9.86 7.86
C LYS A 120 23.62 8.84 8.56
N GLY A 121 23.05 7.91 7.81
CA GLY A 121 22.19 6.86 8.35
C GLY A 121 21.99 5.79 7.31
N ASP A 122 21.44 4.67 7.74
CA ASP A 122 21.18 3.52 6.91
C ASP A 122 19.68 3.18 7.00
N ILE A 123 18.91 3.60 6.01
CA ILE A 123 17.46 3.41 5.95
C ILE A 123 17.14 2.17 5.11
N ALA A 124 16.49 1.19 5.72
CA ALA A 124 15.99 0.02 5.01
C ALA A 124 14.63 0.32 4.38
N HIS A 125 14.50 0.15 3.07
CA HIS A 125 13.21 0.33 2.39
C HIS A 125 12.18 -0.72 2.81
N ASP A 126 12.62 -1.96 3.06
CA ASP A 126 11.76 -3.02 3.57
C ASP A 126 11.29 -2.69 4.98
N LYS A 127 10.00 -2.62 5.19
CA LYS A 127 9.39 -2.28 6.49
C LYS A 127 9.59 -0.81 6.92
N SER A 128 9.90 0.08 5.98
CA SER A 128 9.74 1.52 6.14
C SER A 128 8.43 1.96 5.51
N HIS A 129 7.78 2.96 6.07
CA HIS A 129 6.44 3.40 5.68
C HIS A 129 6.35 4.92 5.68
N ILE A 130 5.48 5.44 4.81
CA ILE A 130 5.00 6.82 4.90
C ILE A 130 3.47 6.81 4.93
N VAL A 131 2.87 7.74 5.66
CA VAL A 131 1.42 7.96 5.69
C VAL A 131 1.14 9.45 5.75
N SER A 132 0.11 9.90 5.03
CA SER A 132 -0.34 11.30 5.09
C SER A 132 -0.97 11.59 6.45
N THR A 133 -0.84 12.83 6.88
CA THR A 133 -1.52 13.35 8.06
C THR A 133 -2.55 14.40 7.66
N LYS A 134 -3.56 14.61 8.51
CA LYS A 134 -4.72 15.48 8.22
C LYS A 134 -4.32 16.96 8.03
N ASP A 135 -3.24 17.37 8.62
CA ASP A 135 -2.66 18.71 8.49
C ASP A 135 -1.89 18.97 7.19
N GLY A 136 -1.97 18.03 6.25
CA GLY A 136 -1.30 18.11 4.95
C GLY A 136 0.14 17.60 4.94
N GLY A 137 0.73 17.35 6.10
CA GLY A 137 2.07 16.77 6.22
C GLY A 137 2.09 15.24 6.09
N LEU A 138 3.17 14.63 6.54
CA LEU A 138 3.30 13.17 6.55
C LEU A 138 4.06 12.67 7.78
N LEU A 139 3.84 11.40 8.10
CA LEU A 139 4.68 10.61 8.98
C LEU A 139 5.54 9.67 8.14
N ALA A 140 6.84 9.64 8.42
CA ALA A 140 7.74 8.63 7.90
C ALA A 140 8.18 7.73 9.05
N VAL A 141 7.89 6.44 8.98
CA VAL A 141 8.30 5.42 9.94
C VAL A 141 9.39 4.59 9.28
N LEU A 142 10.63 4.92 9.59
CA LEU A 142 11.81 4.44 8.88
C LEU A 142 12.55 3.39 9.69
N LYS A 143 12.68 2.19 9.14
CA LYS A 143 13.58 1.18 9.69
C LYS A 143 15.00 1.63 9.44
N THR A 144 15.73 1.94 10.50
CA THR A 144 17.08 2.48 10.41
C THR A 144 18.05 1.67 11.24
N ARG A 145 19.28 1.66 10.79
CA ARG A 145 20.40 1.08 11.51
C ARG A 145 21.46 2.14 11.76
N ALA A 146 21.91 2.20 13.00
CA ALA A 146 23.08 3.01 13.32
C ALA A 146 24.32 2.41 12.66
N TRP A 147 25.16 3.27 12.19
CA TRP A 147 26.51 2.91 11.76
C TRP A 147 27.42 2.79 12.96
N VAL A 148 28.22 1.73 12.96
CA VAL A 148 29.25 1.54 13.97
C VAL A 148 30.41 2.49 13.70
N ALA A 149 31.00 2.99 14.77
CA ALA A 149 32.01 4.01 14.85
C ALA A 149 33.35 3.80 14.08
N GLU A 150 33.50 2.75 13.30
CA GLU A 150 34.72 2.47 12.53
C GLU A 150 35.06 3.51 11.45
N ALA A 151 34.10 4.37 11.10
CA ALA A 151 34.25 5.35 10.03
C ALA A 151 33.99 6.81 10.48
N GLY A 152 33.94 7.12 11.77
CA GLY A 152 33.68 8.48 12.26
C GLY A 152 32.22 8.92 12.15
N TYR A 153 31.28 7.99 12.14
CA TYR A 153 29.84 8.26 12.17
C TYR A 153 29.31 8.15 13.59
N ASP A 154 28.82 9.24 14.13
CA ASP A 154 28.37 9.39 15.52
C ASP A 154 26.92 8.91 15.71
N ASN A 155 26.58 7.64 15.47
CA ASN A 155 25.25 7.08 15.78
C ASN A 155 24.06 8.04 15.53
N LEU A 156 24.09 8.77 14.42
CA LEU A 156 23.12 9.80 14.11
C LEU A 156 22.58 9.67 12.68
N VAL A 157 21.39 10.24 12.47
CA VAL A 157 20.82 10.52 11.15
C VAL A 157 20.63 12.02 11.05
N GLU A 158 20.97 12.60 9.94
CA GLU A 158 20.64 13.99 9.64
C GLU A 158 19.46 14.02 8.68
N TYR A 159 18.47 14.84 8.98
CA TYR A 159 17.41 15.21 8.07
C TYR A 159 17.70 16.59 7.49
N VAL A 160 17.68 16.70 6.18
CA VAL A 160 17.88 17.95 5.45
C VAL A 160 16.58 18.34 4.79
N ASP A 161 16.02 19.46 5.20
CA ASP A 161 14.76 19.98 4.69
C ASP A 161 14.93 20.70 3.34
N PRO A 162 13.84 21.12 2.68
CA PRO A 162 13.90 21.79 1.38
C PRO A 162 14.66 23.11 1.36
N THR A 163 14.87 23.75 2.53
CA THR A 163 15.65 24.99 2.65
C THR A 163 17.14 24.74 2.86
N GLY A 164 17.53 23.45 3.02
CA GLY A 164 18.90 23.06 3.36
C GLY A 164 19.18 23.07 4.86
N HIS A 165 18.18 23.34 5.71
CA HIS A 165 18.34 23.25 7.15
C HIS A 165 18.56 21.80 7.58
N VAL A 166 19.59 21.58 8.41
CA VAL A 166 20.00 20.25 8.88
C VAL A 166 19.56 20.03 10.31
N THR A 167 18.71 19.04 10.52
CA THR A 167 18.34 18.56 11.86
C THR A 167 19.08 17.26 12.16
N THR A 168 19.90 17.27 13.20
CA THR A 168 20.64 16.09 13.65
C THR A 168 19.83 15.30 14.67
N ILE A 169 19.56 14.02 14.38
CA ILE A 169 18.85 13.08 15.23
C ILE A 169 19.88 12.12 15.82
N LYS A 170 20.05 12.18 17.14
CA LYS A 170 21.05 11.40 17.89
C LYS A 170 20.45 10.13 18.48
N ASP A 171 21.29 9.34 19.13
CA ASP A 171 20.92 8.13 19.90
C ASP A 171 20.36 6.98 19.04
N MET A 172 20.80 6.89 17.81
CA MET A 172 20.37 5.84 16.87
C MET A 172 20.80 4.41 17.26
N GLY A 173 21.47 4.23 18.40
CA GLY A 173 21.96 2.96 18.93
C GLY A 173 23.45 2.73 18.69
N ASN A 174 24.06 1.93 19.58
CA ASN A 174 25.51 1.76 19.64
C ASN A 174 26.01 0.39 19.16
N VAL A 175 25.12 -0.49 18.67
CA VAL A 175 25.50 -1.87 18.39
C VAL A 175 25.33 -2.19 16.91
N SER A 176 26.37 -2.74 16.30
CA SER A 176 26.35 -3.21 14.92
C SER A 176 25.23 -4.23 14.70
N GLY A 177 24.40 -3.97 13.68
CA GLY A 177 23.28 -4.84 13.30
C GLY A 177 21.98 -4.59 14.07
N GLU A 178 21.93 -3.60 14.95
CA GLU A 178 20.73 -3.16 15.64
C GLU A 178 19.87 -2.28 14.73
N TYR A 179 18.66 -2.71 14.46
CA TYR A 179 17.67 -1.88 13.77
C TYR A 179 16.77 -1.18 14.79
N ARG A 180 16.49 0.09 14.52
CA ARG A 180 15.51 0.91 15.22
C ARG A 180 14.51 1.46 14.22
N TYR A 181 13.42 1.99 14.73
CA TYR A 181 12.49 2.75 13.91
C TYR A 181 12.58 4.22 14.28
N LEU A 182 12.88 5.03 13.28
CA LEU A 182 12.86 6.48 13.36
C LEU A 182 11.50 6.94 12.83
N VAL A 183 10.71 7.57 13.69
CA VAL A 183 9.44 8.18 13.33
C VAL A 183 9.69 9.68 13.14
N LEU A 184 9.42 10.18 11.95
CA LEU A 184 9.55 11.59 11.59
C LEU A 184 8.15 12.14 11.29
N LYS A 185 7.77 13.24 11.93
CA LYS A 185 6.64 14.07 11.50
C LYS A 185 7.21 15.21 10.68
N ILE A 186 6.78 15.26 9.43
CA ILE A 186 7.24 16.24 8.44
C ILE A 186 6.04 17.09 8.03
N ALA A 187 6.18 18.39 8.15
CA ALA A 187 5.17 19.36 7.76
C ALA A 187 4.92 19.37 6.24
N GLU A 188 3.84 19.96 5.81
CA GLU A 188 3.49 20.07 4.38
C GLU A 188 4.57 20.76 3.54
N ASN A 189 5.32 21.70 4.11
CA ASN A 189 6.43 22.40 3.47
C ASN A 189 7.76 21.64 3.48
N GLY A 190 7.77 20.41 4.02
CA GLY A 190 8.96 19.57 4.10
C GLY A 190 9.84 19.79 5.33
N SER A 191 9.54 20.73 6.23
CA SER A 191 10.29 20.91 7.48
C SER A 191 10.00 19.79 8.47
N LEU A 192 11.00 19.39 9.27
CA LEU A 192 10.85 18.40 10.32
C LEU A 192 10.20 19.05 11.56
N GLU A 193 9.02 18.58 11.96
CA GLU A 193 8.35 19.05 13.18
C GLU A 193 8.89 18.34 14.42
N TRP A 194 8.95 17.03 14.38
CA TRP A 194 9.53 16.23 15.47
C TRP A 194 10.04 14.87 14.98
N SER A 195 10.86 14.25 15.81
CA SER A 195 11.33 12.89 15.62
C SER A 195 11.23 12.06 16.89
N ARG A 196 10.99 10.74 16.76
CA ARG A 196 10.96 9.76 17.85
C ARG A 196 11.68 8.50 17.44
N LEU A 197 12.30 7.85 18.43
CA LEU A 197 12.94 6.56 18.25
C LEU A 197 12.13 5.47 18.95
N ILE A 198 11.96 4.35 18.25
CA ILE A 198 11.43 3.10 18.80
C ILE A 198 12.52 2.06 18.67
N ALA A 199 12.89 1.45 19.77
CA ALA A 199 13.98 0.48 19.82
C ALA A 199 13.49 -0.88 20.28
N GLY A 200 14.15 -1.94 19.82
CA GLY A 200 14.02 -3.29 20.38
C GLY A 200 15.26 -3.66 21.20
N LYS A 201 15.13 -4.62 22.09
CA LYS A 201 16.26 -5.20 22.80
C LYS A 201 17.19 -5.93 21.83
N VAL A 202 18.45 -5.67 21.95
CA VAL A 202 19.48 -6.35 21.14
C VAL A 202 19.86 -7.67 21.77
N GLU A 203 19.72 -8.76 21.02
CA GLU A 203 20.20 -10.08 21.45
C GLU A 203 21.39 -10.54 20.60
N LYS A 204 22.48 -10.88 21.27
CA LYS A 204 23.61 -11.59 20.65
C LYS A 204 23.24 -13.06 20.46
N ARG A 205 23.29 -13.54 19.23
CA ARG A 205 23.07 -14.94 18.92
C ARG A 205 24.33 -15.78 19.12
N LYS A 206 24.12 -17.09 19.36
CA LYS A 206 25.19 -18.09 19.46
C LYS A 206 26.14 -18.13 18.26
N LYS A 207 25.70 -17.69 17.06
CA LYS A 207 26.52 -17.63 15.82
C LYS A 207 26.96 -16.21 15.41
N GLY A 208 26.96 -15.25 16.32
CA GLY A 208 27.53 -13.91 16.04
C GLY A 208 26.69 -12.96 15.19
N PHE A 209 25.49 -13.37 14.77
CA PHE A 209 24.59 -12.50 14.01
C PHE A 209 23.55 -11.85 14.93
N THR A 210 23.43 -10.55 14.86
CA THR A 210 22.28 -9.82 15.41
C THR A 210 21.13 -9.89 14.41
N LYS A 211 19.90 -10.18 14.84
CA LYS A 211 18.71 -10.04 13.98
C LYS A 211 17.81 -8.96 14.53
N ASP A 212 16.96 -8.46 13.62
CA ASP A 212 15.89 -7.53 13.96
C ASP A 212 15.01 -8.15 15.05
N ASN A 213 14.99 -7.51 16.21
CA ASN A 213 14.11 -7.95 17.28
C ASN A 213 12.71 -7.36 17.16
N MET A 214 12.50 -6.47 16.20
CA MET A 214 11.26 -5.77 15.97
C MET A 214 11.07 -5.47 14.50
N SER A 215 9.82 -5.51 14.04
CA SER A 215 9.45 -5.09 12.68
C SER A 215 8.10 -4.39 12.71
N VAL A 216 8.03 -3.19 12.13
CA VAL A 216 6.78 -2.49 11.81
C VAL A 216 6.35 -2.88 10.40
N TYR A 217 5.13 -3.34 10.23
CA TYR A 217 4.57 -3.75 8.94
C TYR A 217 3.42 -2.88 8.47
N GLY A 218 2.77 -2.16 9.39
CA GLY A 218 1.67 -1.28 9.08
C GLY A 218 1.68 -0.03 9.94
N VAL A 219 1.20 1.07 9.36
CA VAL A 219 1.04 2.36 10.03
C VAL A 219 -0.30 2.94 9.61
N ALA A 220 -1.06 3.44 10.56
CA ALA A 220 -2.27 4.21 10.33
C ALA A 220 -2.29 5.45 11.21
N VAL A 221 -3.05 6.46 10.82
CA VAL A 221 -3.27 7.69 11.58
C VAL A 221 -4.76 7.93 11.68
N ASP A 222 -5.26 8.27 12.86
CA ASP A 222 -6.65 8.63 13.07
C ASP A 222 -6.93 10.11 12.78
N GLU A 223 -8.18 10.52 12.95
CA GLU A 223 -8.63 11.87 12.65
C GLU A 223 -8.05 12.93 13.60
N ASP A 224 -7.62 12.54 14.79
CA ASP A 224 -7.03 13.41 15.82
C ASP A 224 -5.50 13.41 15.75
N GLY A 225 -4.91 12.69 14.80
CA GLY A 225 -3.47 12.55 14.63
C GLY A 225 -2.84 11.44 15.48
N GLY A 226 -3.65 10.62 16.17
CA GLY A 226 -3.17 9.43 16.86
C GLY A 226 -2.54 8.44 15.88
N ILE A 227 -1.39 7.90 16.23
CA ILE A 227 -0.57 7.04 15.36
C ILE A 227 -0.66 5.60 15.83
N TYR A 228 -0.90 4.69 14.91
CA TYR A 228 -1.01 3.26 15.17
C TYR A 228 0.05 2.51 14.39
N LEU A 229 0.90 1.78 15.12
CA LEU A 229 1.96 0.95 14.57
C LEU A 229 1.62 -0.52 14.79
N THR A 230 1.70 -1.31 13.73
CA THR A 230 1.46 -2.76 13.79
C THR A 230 2.69 -3.52 13.36
N GLY A 231 2.89 -4.70 13.92
CA GLY A 231 4.05 -5.49 13.56
C GLY A 231 4.28 -6.71 14.45
N ASN A 232 5.55 -7.05 14.59
CA ASN A 232 5.98 -8.07 15.54
C ASN A 232 7.28 -7.69 16.26
N PHE A 233 7.49 -8.24 17.46
CA PHE A 233 8.72 -8.08 18.24
C PHE A 233 9.04 -9.38 19.00
N ARG A 234 10.29 -9.56 19.43
CA ARG A 234 10.74 -10.85 19.97
C ARG A 234 10.97 -10.85 21.47
N THR A 235 11.57 -9.82 22.00
CA THR A 235 11.96 -9.77 23.42
C THR A 235 11.37 -8.58 24.11
N GLU A 236 11.95 -7.43 23.88
CA GLU A 236 11.48 -6.18 24.45
C GLU A 236 11.44 -5.11 23.36
N MET A 237 10.44 -4.24 23.45
CA MET A 237 10.29 -3.05 22.64
C MET A 237 10.13 -1.84 23.56
N TYR A 238 10.84 -0.76 23.26
CA TYR A 238 10.94 0.44 24.07
C TYR A 238 10.26 1.62 23.38
N LEU A 239 9.32 2.25 24.06
CA LEU A 239 8.51 3.37 23.57
C LEU A 239 8.54 4.52 24.59
N LYS A 240 8.83 5.73 24.12
CA LYS A 240 8.92 6.91 25.00
C LYS A 240 7.53 7.43 25.36
N LYS A 241 7.32 7.76 26.64
CA LYS A 241 6.12 8.43 27.15
C LYS A 241 6.29 9.95 27.22
N THR A 242 5.19 10.67 27.37
CA THR A 242 5.15 12.13 27.46
C THR A 242 5.92 12.68 28.69
N ASP A 243 5.94 11.92 29.79
CA ASP A 243 6.69 12.27 31.01
C ASP A 243 8.20 12.00 30.89
N GLY A 244 8.68 11.55 29.74
CA GLY A 244 10.07 11.22 29.49
C GLY A 244 10.47 9.80 29.89
N THR A 245 9.60 9.05 30.57
CA THR A 245 9.85 7.63 30.89
C THR A 245 9.71 6.75 29.65
N VAL A 246 10.11 5.50 29.79
CA VAL A 246 10.05 4.50 28.70
C VAL A 246 9.10 3.38 29.09
N GLU A 247 8.12 3.14 28.24
CA GLU A 247 7.32 1.90 28.28
C GLU A 247 8.13 0.75 27.68
N THR A 248 8.11 -0.38 28.37
CA THR A 248 8.75 -1.61 27.89
C THR A 248 7.68 -2.65 27.63
N LEU A 249 7.48 -3.00 26.36
CA LEU A 249 6.66 -4.14 26.00
C LEU A 249 7.55 -5.39 26.00
N THR A 250 7.15 -6.42 26.73
CA THR A 250 7.88 -7.69 26.80
C THR A 250 7.12 -8.76 26.04
N ALA A 251 7.78 -9.43 25.11
CA ALA A 251 7.20 -10.55 24.37
C ALA A 251 6.95 -11.72 25.33
N LYS A 252 5.76 -12.31 25.23
CA LYS A 252 5.34 -13.46 26.03
C LYS A 252 5.76 -14.78 25.40
N ASN A 253 5.92 -14.79 24.07
CA ASN A 253 6.36 -15.95 23.32
C ASN A 253 7.89 -16.04 23.34
N THR A 254 8.43 -16.80 24.26
CA THR A 254 9.89 -16.95 24.48
C THR A 254 10.44 -18.24 23.89
N THR A 255 9.75 -18.89 22.96
CA THR A 255 10.22 -20.14 22.35
C THR A 255 11.64 -19.95 21.82
N GLU A 256 12.59 -20.70 22.38
CA GLU A 256 13.98 -20.66 21.93
C GLU A 256 14.05 -21.03 20.44
N TRP A 257 14.68 -20.17 19.67
CA TRP A 257 14.91 -20.39 18.26
C TRP A 257 16.22 -21.20 18.11
N ASP A 258 16.14 -22.38 17.51
CA ASP A 258 17.25 -23.30 17.35
C ASP A 258 18.27 -22.95 16.27
N GLY A 259 18.16 -21.75 15.71
CA GLY A 259 19.23 -21.15 14.89
C GLY A 259 19.16 -21.40 13.40
N ASP A 260 18.49 -22.40 12.89
CA ASP A 260 18.54 -22.77 11.47
C ASP A 260 17.23 -22.58 10.69
N SER A 261 16.09 -22.46 11.35
CA SER A 261 14.84 -22.22 10.65
C SER A 261 14.60 -20.73 10.42
N GLN A 262 14.16 -20.40 9.23
CA GLN A 262 13.83 -19.00 8.82
C GLN A 262 12.56 -18.45 9.51
N GLY A 263 12.01 -19.14 10.49
CA GLY A 263 10.85 -18.73 11.24
C GLY A 263 11.21 -17.65 12.26
N VAL A 264 10.77 -16.43 12.09
CA VAL A 264 10.84 -15.39 13.12
C VAL A 264 9.76 -15.67 14.13
N VAL A 265 10.12 -16.24 15.28
CA VAL A 265 9.23 -16.33 16.43
C VAL A 265 9.14 -14.96 17.07
N GLY A 266 7.95 -14.41 17.22
CA GLY A 266 7.74 -13.11 17.85
C GLY A 266 6.25 -12.88 18.12
N ASP A 267 5.98 -12.04 19.09
CA ASP A 267 4.64 -11.61 19.41
C ASP A 267 4.21 -10.49 18.45
N LEU A 268 2.96 -10.50 18.04
CA LEU A 268 2.40 -9.36 17.34
C LEU A 268 2.17 -8.21 18.33
N PHE A 269 2.22 -6.99 17.82
CA PHE A 269 1.86 -5.80 18.57
C PHE A 269 1.01 -4.84 17.74
N LEU A 270 0.16 -4.10 18.43
CA LEU A 270 -0.45 -2.85 18.02
C LEU A 270 -0.08 -1.83 19.09
N ALA A 271 0.64 -0.77 18.72
CA ALA A 271 1.00 0.32 19.61
C ALA A 271 0.30 1.60 19.15
N LYS A 272 -0.39 2.27 20.07
CA LYS A 272 -0.96 3.62 19.88
C LYS A 272 0.01 4.64 20.44
N LEU A 273 0.38 5.61 19.61
CA LEU A 273 1.09 6.80 19.99
C LEU A 273 0.16 8.00 19.86
N ASP A 274 0.40 9.06 20.62
CA ASP A 274 -0.29 10.33 20.41
C ASP A 274 0.20 11.06 19.15
N LYS A 275 -0.38 12.22 18.84
CA LYS A 275 -0.02 13.04 17.68
C LYS A 275 1.42 13.56 17.71
N ASP A 276 2.06 13.57 18.88
CA ASP A 276 3.42 14.00 19.10
C ASP A 276 4.41 12.81 19.17
N GLY A 277 3.92 11.60 18.88
CA GLY A 277 4.70 10.38 18.78
C GLY A 277 5.04 9.71 20.12
N TYR A 278 4.38 10.06 21.21
CA TYR A 278 4.57 9.43 22.52
C TYR A 278 3.62 8.26 22.73
N PHE A 279 4.10 7.25 23.43
CA PHE A 279 3.33 6.06 23.75
C PHE A 279 2.09 6.37 24.60
N VAL A 280 0.95 5.84 24.17
CA VAL A 280 -0.33 5.91 24.88
C VAL A 280 -0.74 4.55 25.41
N LYS A 281 -0.81 3.55 24.55
CA LYS A 281 -1.32 2.22 24.86
C LYS A 281 -0.85 1.18 23.85
N SER A 282 -0.88 -0.07 24.24
CA SER A 282 -0.59 -1.18 23.32
C SER A 282 -1.51 -2.36 23.52
N LEU A 283 -1.60 -3.19 22.50
CA LEU A 283 -2.22 -4.49 22.49
C LEU A 283 -1.20 -5.50 21.96
N THR A 284 -0.94 -6.55 22.72
CA THR A 284 -0.07 -7.66 22.32
C THR A 284 -0.86 -8.95 22.35
N ALA A 285 -0.45 -9.92 21.54
CA ALA A 285 -1.05 -11.23 21.59
C ALA A 285 -0.51 -12.06 22.77
N GLU A 286 -1.35 -12.98 23.22
CA GLU A 286 -1.01 -14.00 24.21
C GLU A 286 -1.20 -15.37 23.57
N GLY A 287 -0.37 -16.34 23.95
CA GLY A 287 -0.48 -17.73 23.50
C GLY A 287 0.73 -18.23 22.72
N ILE A 288 0.72 -19.52 22.38
CA ILE A 288 1.87 -20.25 21.83
C ILE A 288 1.72 -20.36 20.30
N ALA A 289 1.78 -19.26 19.57
CA ALA A 289 1.97 -19.33 18.13
C ALA A 289 3.46 -19.29 17.80
N ALA A 290 3.90 -20.08 16.82
CA ALA A 290 5.30 -20.07 16.40
C ALA A 290 5.73 -18.74 15.78
N SER A 291 4.80 -18.00 15.17
CA SER A 291 4.99 -16.62 14.75
C SER A 291 3.64 -15.95 14.48
N ALA A 292 3.51 -14.68 14.84
CA ALA A 292 2.33 -13.88 14.54
C ALA A 292 2.77 -12.49 14.06
N PHE A 293 2.08 -11.97 13.06
CA PHE A 293 2.36 -10.70 12.43
C PHE A 293 1.06 -9.94 12.19
N LEU A 294 1.06 -8.64 12.42
CA LEU A 294 0.07 -7.73 11.84
C LEU A 294 0.71 -7.02 10.66
N ASP A 295 0.23 -7.27 9.45
CA ASP A 295 0.90 -6.83 8.22
C ASP A 295 0.42 -5.44 7.77
N LYS A 296 -0.87 -5.25 7.52
CA LYS A 296 -1.42 -3.98 7.03
C LYS A 296 -2.59 -3.54 7.92
N VAL A 297 -2.73 -2.24 8.04
CA VAL A 297 -3.76 -1.62 8.88
C VAL A 297 -4.39 -0.44 8.15
N VAL A 298 -5.69 -0.25 8.35
CA VAL A 298 -6.44 0.94 7.97
C VAL A 298 -7.27 1.41 9.16
N TYR A 299 -7.30 2.72 9.37
CA TYR A 299 -8.23 3.38 10.30
C TYR A 299 -9.47 3.82 9.54
N ALA A 300 -10.65 3.51 10.07
CA ALA A 300 -11.93 4.00 9.57
C ALA A 300 -12.99 3.96 10.68
N ASP A 301 -13.82 4.99 10.74
CA ASP A 301 -14.99 5.09 11.63
C ASP A 301 -14.69 4.70 13.09
N GLY A 302 -13.59 5.22 13.65
CA GLY A 302 -13.18 4.95 15.03
C GLY A 302 -12.59 3.57 15.29
N ASN A 303 -12.37 2.78 14.24
CA ASN A 303 -11.81 1.43 14.34
C ASN A 303 -10.56 1.26 13.47
N LEU A 304 -9.74 0.32 13.87
CA LEU A 304 -8.61 -0.19 13.12
C LEU A 304 -8.97 -1.56 12.56
N TYR A 305 -8.80 -1.73 11.27
CA TYR A 305 -8.94 -3.02 10.61
C TYR A 305 -7.58 -3.45 10.08
N PHE A 306 -7.21 -4.71 10.33
CA PHE A 306 -5.92 -5.18 9.88
C PHE A 306 -5.96 -6.64 9.45
N ASN A 307 -5.08 -6.95 8.52
CA ASN A 307 -4.71 -8.30 8.21
C ASN A 307 -3.35 -8.64 8.81
N GLY A 308 -3.12 -9.92 8.95
CA GLY A 308 -1.87 -10.44 9.48
C GLY A 308 -1.69 -11.90 9.10
N ARG A 309 -0.67 -12.49 9.69
CA ARG A 309 -0.36 -13.91 9.51
C ARG A 309 -0.08 -14.54 10.85
N ILE A 310 -0.58 -15.73 11.04
CA ILE A 310 -0.29 -16.55 12.21
C ILE A 310 0.18 -17.93 11.75
N LYS A 311 1.31 -18.36 12.27
CA LYS A 311 1.88 -19.68 12.01
C LYS A 311 2.11 -20.40 13.32
N GLY A 312 1.67 -21.64 13.39
CA GLY A 312 1.84 -22.49 14.57
C GLY A 312 1.53 -23.93 14.22
N LYS A 313 1.59 -24.81 15.22
CA LYS A 313 1.16 -26.19 15.07
C LYS A 313 -0.33 -26.30 15.32
N THR A 314 -0.96 -27.30 14.75
CA THR A 314 -2.37 -27.63 15.03
C THR A 314 -2.59 -27.78 16.54
N GLY A 315 -3.62 -27.12 17.06
CA GLY A 315 -3.94 -27.09 18.48
C GLY A 315 -3.32 -25.93 19.26
N ASN A 316 -2.46 -25.11 18.63
CA ASN A 316 -2.04 -23.86 19.25
C ASN A 316 -3.16 -22.82 19.18
N GLU A 317 -3.25 -21.97 20.17
CA GLU A 317 -4.17 -20.85 20.23
C GLU A 317 -3.40 -19.54 20.34
N LEU A 318 -3.92 -18.51 19.71
CA LEU A 318 -3.51 -17.12 19.90
C LEU A 318 -4.67 -16.37 20.52
N THR A 319 -4.42 -15.64 21.59
CA THR A 319 -5.42 -14.73 22.18
C THR A 319 -5.01 -13.29 21.90
N LEU A 320 -5.94 -12.51 21.35
CA LEU A 320 -5.77 -11.08 21.14
C LEU A 320 -6.93 -10.36 21.86
N GLY A 321 -6.61 -9.59 22.92
CA GLY A 321 -7.61 -8.88 23.71
C GLY A 321 -8.73 -9.77 24.25
N GLY A 322 -8.40 -10.95 24.75
CA GLY A 322 -9.36 -11.92 25.29
C GLY A 322 -10.11 -12.75 24.25
N LYS A 323 -9.86 -12.55 22.95
CA LYS A 323 -10.47 -13.35 21.87
C LYS A 323 -9.45 -14.35 21.34
N ALA A 324 -9.76 -15.64 21.49
CA ALA A 324 -8.90 -16.73 21.05
C ALA A 324 -9.17 -17.11 19.59
N VAL A 325 -8.12 -17.42 18.85
CA VAL A 325 -8.19 -18.06 17.53
C VAL A 325 -7.30 -19.29 17.52
N SER A 326 -7.85 -20.39 17.04
CA SER A 326 -7.10 -21.62 16.88
C SER A 326 -6.30 -21.61 15.60
N VAL A 327 -5.09 -22.14 15.66
CA VAL A 327 -4.22 -22.34 14.50
C VAL A 327 -4.41 -23.74 13.97
N THR A 328 -4.77 -23.84 12.71
CA THR A 328 -4.94 -25.12 12.03
C THR A 328 -3.80 -25.33 11.05
N ASN A 329 -3.04 -26.40 11.21
CA ASN A 329 -1.91 -26.81 10.37
C ASN A 329 -0.60 -26.03 10.55
N ASP A 330 0.51 -26.65 10.17
CA ASP A 330 1.85 -26.06 10.14
C ASP A 330 2.03 -25.13 8.92
N CYS A 331 1.18 -24.12 8.79
CA CYS A 331 1.18 -23.17 7.69
C CYS A 331 0.88 -21.76 8.18
N GLU A 332 1.10 -20.77 7.32
CA GLU A 332 0.67 -19.39 7.58
C GLU A 332 -0.84 -19.29 7.36
N ASN A 333 -1.60 -19.03 8.43
CA ASN A 333 -3.02 -18.70 8.33
C ASN A 333 -3.17 -17.17 8.16
N LEU A 334 -4.12 -16.75 7.34
CA LEU A 334 -4.50 -15.35 7.25
C LEU A 334 -5.23 -14.96 8.54
N LEU A 335 -4.77 -13.90 9.18
CA LEU A 335 -5.39 -13.31 10.37
C LEU A 335 -6.12 -12.03 9.96
N LEU A 336 -7.38 -11.89 10.38
CA LEU A 336 -8.22 -10.72 10.16
C LEU A 336 -8.74 -10.24 11.52
N ALA A 337 -8.63 -8.95 11.82
CA ALA A 337 -9.13 -8.44 13.08
C ALA A 337 -9.59 -6.98 12.99
N SER A 338 -10.44 -6.59 13.95
CA SER A 338 -10.82 -5.21 14.21
C SER A 338 -10.55 -4.85 15.66
N VAL A 339 -10.13 -3.60 15.87
CA VAL A 339 -9.82 -3.04 17.19
C VAL A 339 -10.34 -1.60 17.24
N SER A 340 -11.01 -1.25 18.33
CA SER A 340 -11.40 0.13 18.60
C SER A 340 -10.17 1.02 18.72
N ALA A 341 -10.13 2.12 18.00
CA ALA A 341 -9.04 3.09 18.08
C ALA A 341 -9.01 3.84 19.42
N ALA A 342 -10.16 3.96 20.10
CA ALA A 342 -10.28 4.69 21.35
C ALA A 342 -9.53 3.98 22.49
N ASP A 343 -9.81 2.70 22.69
CA ASP A 343 -9.37 1.95 23.88
C ASP A 343 -8.60 0.66 23.58
N LEU A 344 -8.37 0.35 22.32
CA LEU A 344 -7.76 -0.88 21.81
C LEU A 344 -8.52 -2.17 22.19
N SER A 345 -9.84 -2.06 22.48
CA SER A 345 -10.69 -3.23 22.65
C SER A 345 -10.87 -3.97 21.33
N VAL A 346 -10.82 -5.31 21.36
CA VAL A 346 -10.89 -6.13 20.16
C VAL A 346 -12.33 -6.42 19.78
N GLY A 347 -12.75 -6.00 18.59
CA GLY A 347 -14.08 -6.25 18.04
C GLY A 347 -14.23 -7.72 17.62
N TYR A 348 -13.35 -8.19 16.75
CA TYR A 348 -13.27 -9.60 16.34
C TYR A 348 -11.84 -9.99 15.96
N VAL A 349 -11.58 -11.29 15.99
CA VAL A 349 -10.39 -11.93 15.43
C VAL A 349 -10.82 -13.17 14.68
N LYS A 350 -10.37 -13.34 13.44
CA LYS A 350 -10.71 -14.49 12.58
C LYS A 350 -9.48 -14.99 11.85
N THR A 351 -9.50 -16.26 11.51
CA THR A 351 -8.46 -16.87 10.69
C THR A 351 -9.05 -17.55 9.46
N ILE A 352 -8.31 -17.50 8.35
CA ILE A 352 -8.61 -18.26 7.13
C ILE A 352 -7.40 -19.12 6.83
N THR A 353 -7.61 -20.42 6.79
CA THR A 353 -6.53 -21.39 6.58
C THR A 353 -6.27 -21.60 5.08
N PRO A 354 -5.03 -21.51 4.60
CA PRO A 354 -4.71 -21.88 3.25
C PRO A 354 -4.77 -23.40 3.05
N VAL A 355 -5.23 -23.83 1.87
CA VAL A 355 -5.36 -25.23 1.46
C VAL A 355 -4.47 -25.53 0.26
N GLY A 356 -4.10 -26.81 0.07
CA GLY A 356 -3.27 -27.25 -1.05
C GLY A 356 -1.85 -27.64 -0.66
N SER A 357 -0.97 -27.84 -1.64
CA SER A 357 0.40 -28.35 -1.44
C SER A 357 1.39 -27.29 -0.96
N LYS A 358 1.15 -26.01 -1.28
CA LYS A 358 1.95 -24.87 -0.83
C LYS A 358 1.02 -23.86 -0.14
N LYS A 359 1.40 -23.39 1.04
CA LYS A 359 0.51 -22.68 1.95
C LYS A 359 1.17 -21.39 2.45
N THR A 360 1.48 -20.48 1.52
CA THR A 360 2.10 -19.19 1.81
C THR A 360 1.15 -18.06 1.48
N ILE A 361 1.04 -17.07 2.37
CA ILE A 361 0.21 -15.88 2.22
C ILE A 361 1.09 -14.64 2.24
N HIS A 362 0.79 -13.69 1.36
CA HIS A 362 1.36 -12.35 1.38
C HIS A 362 0.24 -11.33 1.46
N ASN A 363 0.19 -10.56 2.51
CA ASN A 363 -0.74 -9.46 2.71
C ASN A 363 -0.11 -8.17 2.20
N ASN A 364 -0.70 -7.55 1.20
CA ASN A 364 -0.13 -6.40 0.53
C ASN A 364 -0.93 -5.11 0.72
N GLY A 365 -2.24 -5.20 0.93
CA GLY A 365 -3.10 -4.03 1.11
C GLY A 365 -4.23 -4.26 2.10
N CYS A 366 -4.67 -3.15 2.69
CA CYS A 366 -5.86 -3.02 3.52
C CYS A 366 -6.44 -1.65 3.27
N GLN A 367 -7.66 -1.56 2.72
CA GLN A 367 -8.33 -0.31 2.35
C GLN A 367 -9.76 -0.30 2.86
N TRP A 368 -10.23 0.90 3.22
CA TRP A 368 -11.62 1.17 3.50
C TRP A 368 -12.29 1.83 2.30
N ILE A 369 -13.36 1.23 1.77
CA ILE A 369 -14.10 1.74 0.62
C ILE A 369 -15.60 1.46 0.84
N ASP A 370 -16.42 2.50 0.78
CA ASP A 370 -17.90 2.42 0.82
C ASP A 370 -18.44 1.53 1.95
N GLY A 371 -17.94 1.72 3.17
CA GLY A 371 -18.42 1.00 4.34
C GLY A 371 -17.92 -0.44 4.45
N TYR A 372 -16.94 -0.87 3.63
CA TYR A 372 -16.35 -2.20 3.68
C TYR A 372 -14.83 -2.14 3.79
N VAL A 373 -14.26 -3.18 4.39
CA VAL A 373 -12.81 -3.38 4.39
C VAL A 373 -12.42 -4.30 3.24
N TYR A 374 -11.42 -3.88 2.48
CA TYR A 374 -10.84 -4.68 1.41
C TYR A 374 -9.44 -5.11 1.77
N PHE A 375 -9.19 -6.40 1.78
CA PHE A 375 -7.86 -6.97 1.92
C PHE A 375 -7.38 -7.50 0.58
N THR A 376 -6.14 -7.19 0.25
CA THR A 376 -5.50 -7.65 -0.99
C THR A 376 -4.18 -8.32 -0.71
N GLY A 377 -3.82 -9.25 -1.56
CA GLY A 377 -2.58 -9.97 -1.40
C GLY A 377 -2.36 -11.04 -2.45
N SER A 378 -1.61 -12.06 -2.07
CA SER A 378 -1.48 -13.29 -2.86
C SER A 378 -1.34 -14.52 -1.97
N SER A 379 -1.83 -15.65 -2.46
CA SER A 379 -1.67 -16.95 -1.80
C SER A 379 -1.12 -17.98 -2.78
N MET A 380 -0.22 -18.85 -2.31
CA MET A 380 0.24 -20.01 -3.09
C MET A 380 -0.71 -21.20 -3.00
N GLY A 381 -1.48 -21.31 -1.92
CA GLY A 381 -2.57 -22.26 -1.75
C GLY A 381 -3.93 -21.61 -1.99
N GLY A 382 -5.00 -22.40 -2.04
CA GLY A 382 -6.35 -21.88 -1.93
C GLY A 382 -6.60 -21.28 -0.53
N LEU A 383 -7.71 -20.60 -0.35
CA LEU A 383 -8.18 -20.14 0.96
C LEU A 383 -9.49 -20.87 1.29
N THR A 384 -9.53 -21.53 2.45
CA THR A 384 -10.66 -22.37 2.87
C THR A 384 -11.99 -21.63 2.78
N GLY A 385 -12.96 -22.21 2.10
CA GLY A 385 -14.30 -21.64 1.92
C GLY A 385 -14.40 -20.51 0.89
N LEU A 386 -13.28 -20.06 0.31
CA LEU A 386 -13.27 -18.96 -0.64
C LEU A 386 -12.84 -19.41 -2.04
N TYR A 387 -11.74 -20.14 -2.17
CA TYR A 387 -11.27 -20.65 -3.46
C TYR A 387 -10.22 -21.76 -3.31
N GLU A 388 -10.09 -22.55 -4.36
CA GLU A 388 -9.06 -23.57 -4.48
C GLU A 388 -7.92 -23.15 -5.42
N ASN A 389 -6.69 -23.48 -5.06
CA ASN A 389 -5.50 -23.29 -5.88
C ASN A 389 -4.60 -24.51 -5.81
N SER A 390 -4.82 -25.46 -6.70
CA SER A 390 -4.08 -26.72 -6.76
C SER A 390 -2.66 -26.57 -7.34
N LYS A 391 -2.39 -25.51 -8.10
CA LYS A 391 -1.14 -25.36 -8.86
C LYS A 391 0.05 -24.84 -8.06
N GLY A 392 -0.14 -24.44 -6.79
CA GLY A 392 0.95 -23.94 -5.93
C GLY A 392 1.69 -22.70 -6.44
N GLN A 393 1.05 -21.90 -7.31
CA GLN A 393 1.53 -20.61 -7.79
C GLN A 393 0.89 -19.49 -7.00
N HIS A 394 1.57 -18.37 -6.85
CA HIS A 394 0.97 -17.17 -6.26
C HIS A 394 -0.19 -16.69 -7.13
N LYS A 395 -1.38 -16.59 -6.52
CA LYS A 395 -2.57 -16.00 -7.11
C LYS A 395 -2.98 -14.78 -6.30
N GLY A 396 -3.18 -13.65 -6.97
CA GLY A 396 -3.68 -12.43 -6.35
C GLY A 396 -5.10 -12.63 -5.86
N TYR A 397 -5.40 -12.16 -4.65
CA TYR A 397 -6.75 -12.16 -4.09
C TYR A 397 -7.21 -10.77 -3.66
N ILE A 398 -8.51 -10.58 -3.69
CA ILE A 398 -9.24 -9.45 -3.11
C ILE A 398 -10.33 -10.05 -2.23
N LEU A 399 -10.37 -9.65 -0.96
CA LEU A 399 -11.43 -10.03 -0.02
C LEU A 399 -12.18 -8.78 0.39
N LYS A 400 -13.49 -8.75 0.16
CA LYS A 400 -14.40 -7.72 0.68
C LYS A 400 -15.00 -8.23 1.98
N MET A 401 -14.83 -7.49 3.06
CA MET A 401 -15.21 -7.91 4.40
C MET A 401 -16.22 -6.93 5.00
N ASP A 402 -17.20 -7.47 5.69
CA ASP A 402 -18.12 -6.73 6.54
C ASP A 402 -17.34 -6.27 7.79
N PRO A 403 -17.25 -4.94 8.06
CA PRO A 403 -16.45 -4.42 9.16
C PRO A 403 -17.03 -4.72 10.54
N ALA A 404 -18.33 -4.96 10.65
CA ALA A 404 -18.97 -5.23 11.94
C ALA A 404 -18.77 -6.68 12.40
N THR A 405 -18.80 -7.62 11.45
CA THR A 405 -18.77 -9.06 11.75
C THR A 405 -17.42 -9.72 11.44
N GLY A 406 -16.62 -9.11 10.58
CA GLY A 406 -15.39 -9.71 10.05
C GLY A 406 -15.62 -10.87 9.09
N GLU A 407 -16.85 -11.01 8.54
CA GLU A 407 -17.14 -12.03 7.54
C GLU A 407 -16.72 -11.56 6.15
N VAL A 408 -16.12 -12.46 5.37
CA VAL A 408 -15.83 -12.21 3.96
C VAL A 408 -17.11 -12.31 3.18
N VAL A 409 -17.67 -11.18 2.76
CA VAL A 409 -18.92 -11.13 2.00
C VAL A 409 -18.73 -11.42 0.53
N LYS A 410 -17.54 -11.15 -0.01
CA LYS A 410 -17.15 -11.49 -1.39
C LYS A 410 -15.64 -11.65 -1.52
N SER A 411 -15.24 -12.44 -2.51
CA SER A 411 -13.83 -12.58 -2.88
C SER A 411 -13.65 -12.61 -4.39
N ALA A 412 -12.50 -12.10 -4.85
CA ALA A 412 -12.06 -12.24 -6.23
C ALA A 412 -10.64 -12.78 -6.25
N ILE A 413 -10.35 -13.61 -7.25
CA ILE A 413 -9.07 -14.27 -7.43
C ILE A 413 -8.66 -14.17 -8.89
N ARG A 414 -7.43 -13.77 -9.12
CA ARG A 414 -6.87 -13.83 -10.45
C ARG A 414 -6.36 -15.22 -10.76
N LEU A 415 -7.08 -15.96 -11.59
CA LEU A 415 -6.76 -17.35 -11.98
C LEU A 415 -6.04 -17.45 -13.32
N ASP A 416 -6.14 -16.41 -14.16
CA ASP A 416 -5.58 -16.37 -15.51
C ASP A 416 -4.09 -16.01 -15.49
N GLY A 417 -3.37 -16.61 -16.42
CA GLY A 417 -2.08 -16.24 -17.08
C GLY A 417 -0.95 -16.05 -16.10
N GLY A 418 -0.53 -15.82 -15.18
CA GLY A 418 0.72 -15.52 -14.49
C GLY A 418 0.66 -15.53 -12.97
N ILE A 419 1.82 -15.45 -12.38
CA ILE A 419 1.96 -15.25 -10.94
C ILE A 419 1.61 -13.81 -10.66
N GLY A 420 0.44 -13.55 -10.05
CA GLY A 420 -0.05 -12.19 -9.79
C GLY A 420 -0.15 -11.89 -8.30
N LYS A 421 0.06 -10.64 -7.95
CA LYS A 421 -0.19 -10.10 -6.61
C LYS A 421 -1.04 -8.84 -6.73
N PHE A 422 -2.01 -8.66 -5.84
CA PHE A 422 -2.69 -7.38 -5.69
C PHE A 422 -2.12 -6.61 -4.50
N TYR A 423 -1.92 -5.32 -4.68
CA TYR A 423 -1.41 -4.40 -3.67
C TYR A 423 -2.48 -3.49 -3.08
N GLY A 424 -3.59 -3.32 -3.77
CA GLY A 424 -4.71 -2.54 -3.28
C GLY A 424 -5.85 -2.50 -4.28
N VAL A 425 -7.00 -2.04 -3.79
CA VAL A 425 -8.18 -1.70 -4.58
C VAL A 425 -8.51 -0.23 -4.39
N TYR A 426 -9.02 0.41 -5.41
CA TYR A 426 -9.28 1.84 -5.43
C TYR A 426 -10.60 2.10 -6.11
N LEU A 427 -11.36 3.03 -5.56
CA LEU A 427 -12.59 3.51 -6.16
C LEU A 427 -12.31 4.85 -6.85
N ASN A 428 -12.64 4.95 -8.13
CA ASN A 428 -12.62 6.19 -8.89
C ASN A 428 -14.03 6.44 -9.46
N GLY A 429 -14.77 7.35 -8.85
CA GLY A 429 -16.19 7.51 -9.15
C GLY A 429 -16.97 6.24 -8.86
N SER A 430 -17.58 5.63 -9.86
CA SER A 430 -18.31 4.36 -9.76
C SER A 430 -17.46 3.14 -10.14
N THR A 431 -16.24 3.33 -10.62
CA THR A 431 -15.39 2.25 -11.11
C THR A 431 -14.35 1.88 -10.05
N MET A 432 -14.29 0.63 -9.70
CA MET A 432 -13.25 0.08 -8.85
C MET A 432 -12.10 -0.45 -9.71
N TYR A 433 -10.89 -0.30 -9.24
CA TYR A 433 -9.68 -0.83 -9.85
C TYR A 433 -8.88 -1.62 -8.83
N ALA A 434 -8.32 -2.74 -9.22
CA ALA A 434 -7.28 -3.43 -8.48
C ALA A 434 -5.91 -3.13 -9.12
N PHE A 435 -4.95 -2.78 -8.28
CA PHE A 435 -3.56 -2.61 -8.70
C PHE A 435 -2.73 -3.81 -8.25
N GLY A 436 -1.90 -4.28 -9.14
CA GLY A 436 -1.02 -5.39 -8.85
C GLY A 436 0.12 -5.50 -9.84
N TYR A 437 0.80 -6.63 -9.81
CA TYR A 437 1.75 -6.93 -10.87
C TYR A 437 1.79 -8.42 -11.20
N ASP A 438 2.19 -8.68 -12.42
CA ASP A 438 2.50 -9.99 -12.93
C ASP A 438 4.00 -10.23 -12.78
N MET A 439 4.40 -11.32 -12.15
CA MET A 439 5.82 -11.66 -12.00
C MET A 439 6.55 -11.90 -13.34
N THR A 440 5.80 -11.97 -14.43
CA THR A 440 6.34 -12.15 -15.78
C THR A 440 6.36 -10.88 -16.63
N GLY A 441 5.70 -9.78 -16.18
CA GLY A 441 5.48 -8.70 -17.14
C GLY A 441 5.33 -7.27 -16.65
N GLY A 442 5.08 -7.00 -15.39
CA GLY A 442 5.04 -5.60 -14.96
C GLY A 442 3.82 -5.19 -14.12
N ALA A 443 3.65 -3.89 -13.95
CA ALA A 443 2.56 -3.30 -13.18
C ALA A 443 1.23 -3.39 -13.92
N LEU A 444 0.18 -3.79 -13.22
CA LEU A 444 -1.14 -4.04 -13.78
C LEU A 444 -2.20 -3.19 -13.09
N LEU A 445 -3.10 -2.65 -13.89
CA LEU A 445 -4.37 -2.09 -13.44
C LEU A 445 -5.50 -2.99 -13.95
N VAL A 446 -6.35 -3.47 -13.05
CA VAL A 446 -7.45 -4.38 -13.37
C VAL A 446 -8.76 -3.70 -12.99
N PRO A 447 -9.66 -3.43 -13.93
CA PRO A 447 -11.02 -3.01 -13.59
C PRO A 447 -11.72 -4.08 -12.76
N VAL A 448 -12.49 -3.66 -11.77
CA VAL A 448 -13.22 -4.55 -10.86
C VAL A 448 -14.66 -4.06 -10.78
N ASP A 449 -15.60 -4.94 -11.00
CA ASP A 449 -17.01 -4.66 -10.71
C ASP A 449 -17.20 -4.61 -9.19
N ALA A 450 -17.52 -3.44 -8.64
CA ALA A 450 -17.61 -3.24 -7.19
C ALA A 450 -18.73 -4.07 -6.53
N ALA A 451 -19.76 -4.42 -7.29
CA ALA A 451 -20.91 -5.19 -6.78
C ALA A 451 -20.61 -6.69 -6.73
N THR A 452 -19.96 -7.22 -7.75
CA THR A 452 -19.71 -8.67 -7.90
C THR A 452 -18.28 -9.08 -7.55
N LEU A 453 -17.32 -8.15 -7.55
CA LEU A 453 -15.87 -8.34 -7.55
C LEU A 453 -15.35 -9.08 -8.80
N SER A 454 -16.12 -9.10 -9.89
CA SER A 454 -15.65 -9.67 -11.15
C SER A 454 -14.48 -8.83 -11.69
N LEU A 455 -13.41 -9.51 -12.09
CA LEU A 455 -12.22 -8.88 -12.63
C LEU A 455 -12.35 -8.72 -14.15
N GLY A 456 -12.16 -7.51 -14.65
CA GLY A 456 -12.07 -7.21 -16.07
C GLY A 456 -10.70 -7.49 -16.66
N THR A 457 -10.48 -7.09 -17.91
CA THR A 457 -9.21 -7.26 -18.60
C THR A 457 -8.13 -6.36 -18.02
N ALA A 458 -6.99 -6.94 -17.69
CA ALA A 458 -5.87 -6.19 -17.10
C ALA A 458 -5.16 -5.30 -18.13
N ILE A 459 -4.82 -4.09 -17.72
CA ILE A 459 -3.96 -3.15 -18.45
C ILE A 459 -2.55 -3.24 -17.87
N THR A 460 -1.56 -3.51 -18.68
CA THR A 460 -0.15 -3.49 -18.26
C THR A 460 0.35 -2.05 -18.35
N LEU A 461 0.51 -1.38 -17.20
CA LEU A 461 0.95 0.02 -17.12
C LEU A 461 2.45 0.19 -17.40
N CYS A 462 3.24 -0.79 -16.98
CA CYS A 462 4.69 -0.81 -17.16
C CYS A 462 5.16 -2.23 -17.42
N LYS A 463 5.93 -2.44 -18.48
CA LYS A 463 6.61 -3.71 -18.77
C LYS A 463 8.00 -3.71 -18.16
N TYR A 464 8.45 -4.88 -17.67
CA TYR A 464 9.79 -5.11 -17.10
C TYR A 464 10.07 -4.34 -15.79
N GLY A 465 9.07 -3.72 -15.20
CA GLY A 465 9.17 -3.21 -13.83
C GLY A 465 9.04 -4.36 -12.82
N VAL A 466 9.97 -4.46 -11.88
CA VAL A 466 9.67 -5.19 -10.64
C VAL A 466 9.02 -4.21 -9.71
N VAL A 467 7.75 -4.43 -9.41
CA VAL A 467 7.04 -3.59 -8.43
C VAL A 467 7.60 -3.89 -7.05
N ALA A 468 8.18 -2.89 -6.41
CA ALA A 468 8.60 -3.00 -5.03
C ALA A 468 7.37 -3.15 -4.13
N ALA A 469 7.46 -4.03 -3.14
CA ALA A 469 6.43 -4.16 -2.13
C ALA A 469 6.20 -2.81 -1.44
N GLY A 470 4.95 -2.37 -1.37
CA GLY A 470 4.60 -1.09 -0.74
C GLY A 470 4.19 0.03 -1.71
N CYS A 471 4.32 -0.16 -3.00
CA CYS A 471 3.81 0.79 -3.99
C CYS A 471 2.31 0.59 -4.19
N THR A 472 1.53 1.25 -3.39
CA THR A 472 0.10 1.42 -3.64
C THR A 472 -0.07 2.64 -4.53
N PRO A 473 -0.80 2.56 -5.66
CA PRO A 473 -1.04 3.74 -6.48
C PRO A 473 -1.86 4.77 -5.70
N ILE A 474 -1.64 6.02 -6.03
CA ILE A 474 -2.49 7.12 -5.59
C ILE A 474 -3.47 7.41 -6.72
N ILE A 475 -4.76 7.41 -6.40
CA ILE A 475 -5.80 7.85 -7.33
C ILE A 475 -6.46 9.09 -6.74
N ASP A 476 -6.48 10.16 -7.52
CA ASP A 476 -7.15 11.40 -7.18
C ASP A 476 -7.93 11.92 -8.40
N GLY A 477 -9.25 11.74 -8.34
CA GLY A 477 -10.12 11.98 -9.49
C GLY A 477 -9.68 11.13 -10.69
N GLU A 478 -9.37 11.79 -11.80
CA GLU A 478 -8.90 11.10 -13.01
C GLU A 478 -7.39 10.78 -13.01
N ASN A 479 -6.62 11.30 -12.06
CA ASN A 479 -5.19 11.11 -12.04
C ASN A 479 -4.79 9.92 -11.19
N MET A 480 -3.92 9.10 -11.71
CA MET A 480 -3.32 7.97 -11.03
C MET A 480 -1.80 8.12 -11.06
N VAL A 481 -1.17 8.07 -9.89
CA VAL A 481 0.29 8.03 -9.76
C VAL A 481 0.70 6.64 -9.31
N VAL A 482 1.67 6.08 -9.99
CA VAL A 482 2.21 4.73 -9.72
C VAL A 482 3.72 4.81 -9.60
N ALA A 483 4.30 4.03 -8.70
CA ALA A 483 5.75 3.91 -8.60
C ALA A 483 6.18 2.45 -8.74
N ASN A 484 7.22 2.23 -9.51
CA ASN A 484 7.81 0.93 -9.75
C ASN A 484 9.32 1.00 -9.57
N ARG A 485 9.88 -0.13 -9.18
CA ARG A 485 11.31 -0.36 -9.30
C ARG A 485 11.55 -1.12 -10.60
N GLY A 486 12.32 -0.52 -11.51
CA GLY A 486 12.65 -1.12 -12.80
C GLY A 486 14.06 -1.74 -12.80
N ARG A 487 14.22 -2.86 -13.48
CA ARG A 487 15.53 -3.41 -13.82
C ARG A 487 15.71 -3.38 -15.33
N ASN A 488 16.88 -2.90 -15.79
CA ASN A 488 17.19 -2.69 -17.20
C ASN A 488 16.28 -1.61 -17.81
N THR A 489 15.45 -1.95 -18.80
CA THR A 489 14.57 -0.99 -19.48
C THR A 489 13.14 -1.18 -19.01
N ALA A 490 12.52 -0.09 -18.56
CA ALA A 490 11.08 -0.04 -18.28
C ALA A 490 10.39 0.72 -19.42
N THR A 491 9.35 0.13 -20.00
CA THR A 491 8.52 0.76 -21.04
C THR A 491 7.13 1.02 -20.48
N LEU A 492 6.67 2.24 -20.56
CA LEU A 492 5.36 2.66 -20.09
C LEU A 492 4.29 2.46 -21.17
N TYR A 493 3.09 2.08 -20.75
CA TYR A 493 1.96 1.83 -21.63
C TYR A 493 1.52 3.10 -22.37
N GLY A 494 1.22 2.95 -23.67
CA GLY A 494 0.65 4.04 -24.49
C GLY A 494 1.61 5.21 -24.77
N THR A 495 2.92 5.00 -24.57
CA THR A 495 3.95 6.01 -24.80
C THR A 495 5.25 5.34 -25.28
N ASP A 496 6.07 6.12 -25.99
CA ASP A 496 7.44 5.71 -26.34
C ASP A 496 8.44 5.93 -25.21
N TYR A 497 7.96 6.37 -24.04
CA TYR A 497 8.82 6.58 -22.88
C TYR A 497 9.44 5.25 -22.45
N SER A 498 10.75 5.19 -22.53
CA SER A 498 11.54 4.08 -22.02
C SER A 498 12.65 4.63 -21.15
N TYR A 499 12.85 4.00 -20.02
CA TYR A 499 13.94 4.31 -19.11
C TYR A 499 14.88 3.11 -19.01
N THR A 500 16.16 3.36 -19.14
CA THR A 500 17.19 2.35 -18.92
C THR A 500 17.99 2.74 -17.69
N GLY A 501 17.78 2.05 -16.59
CA GLY A 501 18.48 2.28 -15.34
C GLY A 501 19.99 2.10 -15.46
N ASN A 502 20.74 2.91 -14.76
CA ASN A 502 22.19 2.83 -14.74
C ASN A 502 22.62 1.56 -14.00
N LYS A 503 22.89 0.52 -14.76
CA LYS A 503 23.45 -0.80 -14.39
C LYS A 503 22.61 -1.82 -13.64
N ASN A 504 21.49 -1.56 -12.93
CA ASN A 504 20.66 -2.67 -12.42
C ASN A 504 19.25 -2.32 -11.93
N TRP A 505 19.05 -1.26 -11.15
CA TRP A 505 17.74 -0.91 -10.59
C TRP A 505 17.59 0.59 -10.53
N ALA A 506 16.54 1.10 -11.13
CA ALA A 506 16.11 2.47 -10.94
C ALA A 506 14.66 2.48 -10.48
N MET A 507 14.28 3.54 -9.82
CA MET A 507 12.92 3.80 -9.46
C MET A 507 12.32 4.69 -10.52
N ILE A 508 11.11 4.35 -10.93
CA ILE A 508 10.30 5.15 -11.81
C ILE A 508 8.96 5.37 -11.13
N TYR A 509 8.52 6.60 -11.05
CA TYR A 509 7.15 6.92 -10.71
C TYR A 509 6.53 7.76 -11.82
N TYR A 510 5.29 7.48 -12.13
CA TYR A 510 4.65 8.00 -13.33
C TYR A 510 3.16 8.19 -13.10
N SER A 511 2.56 9.06 -13.88
CA SER A 511 1.14 9.36 -13.83
C SER A 511 0.45 8.98 -15.12
N TYR A 512 -0.72 8.41 -14.95
CA TYR A 512 -1.72 8.25 -16.00
C TYR A 512 -2.99 9.02 -15.64
N LYS A 513 -3.61 9.60 -16.64
CA LYS A 513 -5.00 10.00 -16.57
C LYS A 513 -5.84 8.76 -16.87
N LEU A 514 -6.64 8.34 -15.91
CA LEU A 514 -7.69 7.38 -16.16
C LEU A 514 -8.68 8.09 -17.09
N ALA A 515 -8.98 7.51 -18.26
CA ALA A 515 -10.08 8.02 -19.05
C ALA A 515 -11.25 8.13 -18.10
N GLY A 516 -11.74 9.34 -17.94
CA GLY A 516 -12.87 9.56 -17.09
C GLY A 516 -13.88 8.50 -17.49
N THR A 517 -14.30 7.71 -16.54
CA THR A 517 -15.69 7.42 -16.56
C THR A 517 -16.29 8.81 -16.60
N SER A 518 -16.42 9.40 -17.81
CA SER A 518 -17.50 10.31 -17.96
C SER A 518 -18.58 9.60 -17.17
N VAL A 519 -19.10 10.26 -16.17
CA VAL A 519 -20.44 9.94 -15.71
C VAL A 519 -21.29 10.29 -16.93
N GLY A 520 -20.93 9.66 -18.03
CA GLY A 520 -21.83 9.35 -19.07
C GLY A 520 -22.79 8.50 -18.29
N ILE A 521 -23.87 9.09 -17.88
CA ILE A 521 -25.12 8.40 -17.72
C ILE A 521 -25.03 7.43 -18.86
N GLY A 522 -24.59 6.17 -18.53
CA GLY A 522 -24.52 5.14 -19.53
C GLY A 522 -25.87 5.24 -20.15
N THR A 523 -25.94 5.49 -21.44
CA THR A 523 -27.20 5.42 -22.12
C THR A 523 -27.70 4.03 -21.76
N THR A 524 -28.30 3.93 -20.56
CA THR A 524 -29.38 3.00 -20.43
C THR A 524 -30.22 3.40 -21.62
N THR A 525 -30.19 2.59 -22.66
CA THR A 525 -31.29 2.49 -23.56
C THR A 525 -32.46 2.14 -22.63
N ALA A 526 -32.84 3.13 -21.82
CA ALA A 526 -34.15 3.19 -21.29
C ALA A 526 -34.97 3.18 -22.58
N GLU A 527 -35.54 2.05 -22.90
CA GLU A 527 -36.68 2.04 -23.75
C GLU A 527 -37.47 3.26 -23.33
N SER A 528 -37.49 4.26 -24.21
CA SER A 528 -38.14 5.52 -23.96
C SER A 528 -39.57 5.18 -23.63
N GLN A 529 -39.88 5.11 -22.33
CA GLN A 529 -41.28 5.22 -21.94
C GLN A 529 -41.68 6.60 -22.41
N LYS A 530 -42.33 6.63 -23.58
CA LYS A 530 -42.82 7.84 -24.22
C LYS A 530 -43.49 8.71 -23.16
N GLY A 531 -42.88 9.85 -22.85
CA GLY A 531 -43.46 10.91 -22.05
C GLY A 531 -43.00 11.06 -20.61
N LYS A 532 -42.01 10.33 -20.12
CA LYS A 532 -41.52 10.49 -18.75
C LYS A 532 -40.04 10.92 -18.73
N THR A 533 -39.74 11.97 -17.96
CA THR A 533 -38.39 12.55 -17.86
C THR A 533 -38.01 12.68 -16.40
N ASP A 534 -37.01 11.93 -15.98
CA ASP A 534 -36.45 12.04 -14.64
C ASP A 534 -35.44 13.18 -14.53
N VAL A 535 -35.34 13.77 -13.35
CA VAL A 535 -34.46 14.89 -13.02
C VAL A 535 -33.44 14.43 -11.99
N TYR A 536 -32.19 14.65 -12.28
CA TYR A 536 -31.08 14.32 -11.39
C TYR A 536 -30.22 15.55 -11.10
N THR A 537 -29.61 15.59 -9.91
CA THR A 537 -28.49 16.49 -9.63
C THR A 537 -27.25 16.06 -10.43
N LEU A 538 -26.24 16.92 -10.52
CA LEU A 538 -24.99 16.56 -11.24
C LEU A 538 -24.22 15.40 -10.61
N ASP A 539 -24.42 15.14 -9.32
CA ASP A 539 -23.88 14.01 -8.58
C ASP A 539 -24.73 12.73 -8.68
N GLY A 540 -25.77 12.76 -9.56
CA GLY A 540 -26.58 11.57 -9.89
C GLY A 540 -27.75 11.29 -8.95
N ARG A 541 -28.06 12.16 -7.98
CA ARG A 541 -29.20 11.97 -7.08
C ARG A 541 -30.50 12.32 -7.79
N LEU A 542 -31.49 11.42 -7.76
CA LEU A 542 -32.83 11.64 -8.30
C LEU A 542 -33.55 12.74 -7.51
N VAL A 543 -33.98 13.81 -8.20
CA VAL A 543 -34.71 14.96 -7.65
C VAL A 543 -36.20 14.83 -7.92
N LYS A 544 -36.55 14.46 -9.15
CA LYS A 544 -37.94 14.22 -9.56
C LYS A 544 -38.02 13.02 -10.51
N SER A 545 -39.04 12.21 -10.39
CA SER A 545 -39.27 11.05 -11.23
C SER A 545 -40.48 11.20 -12.12
N ALA A 546 -40.37 10.61 -13.31
CA ALA A 546 -41.48 10.37 -14.22
C ALA A 546 -42.33 11.60 -14.60
N GLN A 547 -41.71 12.76 -14.80
CA GLN A 547 -42.38 14.00 -15.22
C GLN A 547 -42.25 14.24 -16.72
N SER A 548 -43.26 14.89 -17.32
CA SER A 548 -43.04 15.51 -18.64
C SER A 548 -41.98 16.61 -18.50
N TYR A 549 -41.28 16.94 -19.58
CA TYR A 549 -40.17 17.90 -19.54
C TYR A 549 -40.59 19.23 -18.85
N ASP A 550 -41.76 19.79 -19.20
CA ASP A 550 -42.23 21.05 -18.63
C ASP A 550 -42.51 20.93 -17.13
N LYS A 551 -43.04 19.80 -16.67
CA LYS A 551 -43.26 19.53 -15.25
C LYS A 551 -41.97 19.17 -14.51
N ALA A 552 -40.99 18.59 -15.21
CA ALA A 552 -39.69 18.28 -14.66
C ALA A 552 -38.92 19.56 -14.31
N VAL A 553 -38.95 20.57 -15.17
CA VAL A 553 -38.28 21.85 -14.96
C VAL A 553 -38.99 22.73 -13.91
N GLY A 554 -40.31 22.66 -13.84
CA GLY A 554 -41.11 23.49 -12.92
C GLY A 554 -40.81 23.22 -11.44
N GLY A 555 -40.55 24.28 -10.66
CA GLY A 555 -40.34 24.22 -9.20
C GLY A 555 -38.99 23.61 -8.77
N LEU A 556 -38.01 23.50 -9.67
CA LEU A 556 -36.63 23.22 -9.28
C LEU A 556 -36.00 24.49 -8.69
N ALA A 557 -35.18 24.32 -7.67
CA ALA A 557 -34.36 25.39 -7.14
C ALA A 557 -33.31 25.81 -8.20
N GLN A 558 -32.77 27.03 -8.06
CA GLN A 558 -31.68 27.49 -8.90
C GLN A 558 -30.50 26.50 -8.83
N GLY A 559 -30.01 26.05 -9.96
CA GLY A 559 -28.95 25.05 -10.00
C GLY A 559 -28.78 24.42 -11.38
N VAL A 560 -27.90 23.44 -11.44
CA VAL A 560 -27.65 22.65 -12.67
C VAL A 560 -28.12 21.24 -12.44
N TYR A 561 -28.93 20.73 -13.37
CA TYR A 561 -29.58 19.43 -13.31
C TYR A 561 -29.34 18.63 -14.61
N VAL A 562 -29.50 17.35 -14.53
CA VAL A 562 -29.63 16.46 -15.67
C VAL A 562 -31.11 16.09 -15.82
N ILE A 563 -31.71 16.49 -16.91
CA ILE A 563 -33.14 16.26 -17.22
C ILE A 563 -33.21 15.41 -18.48
N GLY A 564 -33.64 14.18 -18.31
CA GLY A 564 -33.47 13.18 -19.36
C GLY A 564 -31.99 12.96 -19.62
N ASN A 565 -31.53 13.26 -20.84
CA ASN A 565 -30.13 13.14 -21.24
C ASN A 565 -29.47 14.53 -21.49
N LYS A 566 -30.05 15.61 -20.97
CA LYS A 566 -29.56 16.98 -21.20
C LYS A 566 -29.19 17.65 -19.89
N LYS A 567 -28.06 18.36 -19.87
CA LYS A 567 -27.68 19.27 -18.79
C LYS A 567 -28.46 20.58 -18.93
N VAL A 568 -29.21 20.95 -17.89
CA VAL A 568 -30.12 22.12 -17.87
C VAL A 568 -29.73 23.00 -16.68
N THR A 569 -29.59 24.30 -16.91
CA THR A 569 -29.37 25.31 -15.88
C THR A 569 -30.69 25.99 -15.55
N ILE A 570 -31.14 25.89 -14.31
CA ILE A 570 -32.29 26.62 -13.76
C ILE A 570 -31.73 27.91 -13.13
N ARG A 571 -32.20 29.04 -13.63
CA ARG A 571 -31.78 30.38 -13.17
C ARG A 571 -32.81 30.98 -12.21
#